data_c07f41404abc1f1466cc459f86f23a09
#
_entry.id   c07f41404abc1f1466cc459f86f23a09
#
_cell.length_a   1.000
_cell.length_b   1.000
_cell.length_c   1.000
_cell.angle_alpha   90.00
_cell.angle_beta   90.00
_cell.angle_gamma   90.00
#
_symmetry.space_group_name_H-M   'P 1'
#
loop_
_entity.id
_entity.type
_entity.pdbx_description
1 polymer ?
#
loop_
_entity_poly.entity_id
_entity_poly.type
_entity_poly.pdbx_seq_one_letter_code
_entity_poly.pdbx_strand_id
1 'polypeptide(L)'
;MADKITLTITRRRLTEILIGLVSLFLTAGVAAAILKYLWPQTESAGTTSEVKIASVDEVPAGSAKNFVFNGKAAVLLHMPAGFRAFGRVCTHLGCISYWKSDESVIYCPCHIGKYDPNTGAVLSGPPPSPLPAIDIAVREGVVYALKWKDPDYVRSISFYAGAA
;
A
#
# COMPACT_ATOMS: atom_id res chain seq x y z
N MET A 1 40.23 15.41 54.85
CA MET A 1 40.81 16.33 53.86
C MET A 1 40.23 15.94 52.52
N ALA A 2 39.29 16.70 51.99
CA ALA A 2 38.66 16.42 50.68
C ALA A 2 39.46 17.20 49.62
N ASP A 3 40.22 16.49 48.81
CA ASP A 3 40.93 17.05 47.67
C ASP A 3 39.92 17.55 46.61
N LYS A 4 39.84 18.87 46.45
CA LYS A 4 39.09 19.50 45.36
C LYS A 4 39.85 19.27 44.06
N ILE A 5 39.46 18.28 43.29
CA ILE A 5 39.93 18.08 41.91
C ILE A 5 39.42 19.26 41.07
N THR A 6 40.24 20.30 40.92
CA THR A 6 39.99 21.43 40.03
C THR A 6 40.37 20.98 38.61
N LEU A 7 39.39 20.55 37.83
CA LEU A 7 39.57 20.22 36.40
C LEU A 7 39.78 21.52 35.60
N THR A 8 41.04 21.92 35.43
CA THR A 8 41.42 23.02 34.50
C THR A 8 41.34 22.49 33.07
N ILE A 9 40.21 22.77 32.41
CA ILE A 9 40.06 22.44 31.00
C ILE A 9 40.85 23.45 30.19
N THR A 10 41.92 23.00 29.52
CA THR A 10 42.69 23.84 28.58
C THR A 10 41.86 24.07 27.29
N ARG A 11 42.05 25.24 26.63
CA ARG A 11 41.34 25.60 25.39
C ARG A 11 41.44 24.48 24.33
N ARG A 12 42.58 23.84 24.25
CA ARG A 12 42.80 22.70 23.33
C ARG A 12 41.91 21.50 23.64
N ARG A 13 41.78 21.10 24.91
CA ARG A 13 40.88 20.01 25.33
C ARG A 13 39.42 20.36 25.07
N LEU A 14 39.03 21.61 25.28
CA LEU A 14 37.68 22.04 24.97
C LEU A 14 37.36 21.90 23.48
N THR A 15 38.26 22.32 22.58
CA THR A 15 38.08 22.15 21.13
C THR A 15 38.06 20.70 20.71
N GLU A 16 38.90 19.85 21.27
CA GLU A 16 38.90 18.38 20.99
C GLU A 16 37.57 17.74 21.40
N ILE A 17 37.04 18.11 22.57
CA ILE A 17 35.72 17.62 23.05
C ILE A 17 34.60 18.12 22.12
N LEU A 18 34.59 19.38 21.72
CA LEU A 18 33.57 19.94 20.85
C LEU A 18 33.58 19.25 19.47
N ILE A 19 34.77 19.06 18.90
CA ILE A 19 34.92 18.33 17.61
C ILE A 19 34.42 16.90 17.74
N GLY A 20 34.77 16.23 18.85
CA GLY A 20 34.30 14.85 19.13
C GLY A 20 32.78 14.78 19.26
N LEU A 21 32.15 15.72 19.96
CA LEU A 21 30.70 15.76 20.12
C LEU A 21 29.99 16.03 18.77
N VAL A 22 30.49 16.99 17.99
CA VAL A 22 29.92 17.28 16.67
C VAL A 22 30.05 16.08 15.72
N SER A 23 31.23 15.43 15.70
CA SER A 23 31.44 14.23 14.89
C SER A 23 30.53 13.09 15.31
N LEU A 24 30.36 12.86 16.62
CA LEU A 24 29.44 11.86 17.15
C LEU A 24 27.99 12.15 16.75
N PHE A 25 27.57 13.40 16.85
CA PHE A 25 26.21 13.79 16.49
C PHE A 25 25.93 13.59 14.99
N LEU A 26 26.89 13.99 14.14
CA LEU A 26 26.77 13.79 12.69
C LEU A 26 26.74 12.32 12.31
N THR A 27 27.64 11.50 12.87
CA THR A 27 27.66 10.06 12.57
C THR A 27 26.42 9.34 13.08
N ALA A 28 25.93 9.69 14.28
CA ALA A 28 24.69 9.14 14.81
C ALA A 28 23.46 9.53 13.96
N GLY A 29 23.40 10.77 13.47
CA GLY A 29 22.35 11.25 12.59
C GLY A 29 22.32 10.50 11.24
N VAL A 30 23.48 10.32 10.61
CA VAL A 30 23.59 9.54 9.38
C VAL A 30 23.23 8.07 9.60
N ALA A 31 23.72 7.46 10.69
CA ALA A 31 23.39 6.07 11.03
C ALA A 31 21.89 5.91 11.29
N ALA A 32 21.24 6.83 11.99
CA ALA A 32 19.80 6.80 12.23
C ALA A 32 18.98 6.91 10.92
N ALA A 33 19.41 7.77 9.98
CA ALA A 33 18.78 7.90 8.68
C ALA A 33 18.90 6.61 7.85
N ILE A 34 20.09 6.01 7.83
CA ILE A 34 20.35 4.73 7.16
C ILE A 34 19.50 3.60 7.77
N LEU A 35 19.47 3.51 9.10
CA LEU A 35 18.67 2.51 9.81
C LEU A 35 17.18 2.68 9.52
N LYS A 36 16.67 3.92 9.50
CA LYS A 36 15.28 4.21 9.16
C LYS A 36 14.95 3.82 7.72
N TYR A 37 15.89 4.01 6.79
CA TYR A 37 15.70 3.64 5.38
C TYR A 37 15.77 2.12 5.18
N LEU A 38 16.71 1.43 5.85
CA LEU A 38 16.89 -0.02 5.76
C LEU A 38 15.89 -0.81 6.62
N TRP A 39 15.29 -0.16 7.63
CA TRP A 39 14.29 -0.82 8.45
C TRP A 39 13.02 -1.00 7.62
N PRO A 40 12.57 -2.25 7.38
CA PRO A 40 11.33 -2.46 6.65
C PRO A 40 10.24 -1.71 7.39
N GLN A 41 9.64 -0.74 6.70
CA GLN A 41 8.43 -0.10 7.18
C GLN A 41 7.38 -1.20 7.20
N THR A 42 7.23 -1.84 8.36
CA THR A 42 6.01 -2.59 8.62
C THR A 42 4.91 -1.55 8.53
N GLU A 43 4.34 -1.40 7.35
CA GLU A 43 3.04 -0.75 7.24
C GLU A 43 2.22 -1.44 8.32
N SER A 44 1.87 -0.70 9.35
CA SER A 44 0.98 -1.17 10.39
C SER A 44 -0.11 -1.90 9.64
N ALA A 45 -0.23 -3.21 9.85
CA ALA A 45 -1.39 -3.97 9.43
C ALA A 45 -2.53 -3.26 10.17
N GLY A 46 -2.92 -2.12 9.57
CA GLY A 46 -3.78 -1.12 10.17
C GLY A 46 -5.01 -1.87 10.57
N THR A 47 -5.41 -1.65 11.79
CA THR A 47 -6.77 -1.78 12.25
C THR A 47 -7.67 -1.88 11.04
N THR A 48 -8.37 -2.98 10.91
CA THR A 48 -9.35 -3.26 9.86
C THR A 48 -10.47 -2.23 10.00
N SER A 49 -10.18 -0.97 9.65
CA SER A 49 -11.17 0.08 9.58
C SER A 49 -11.94 -0.16 8.29
N GLU A 50 -13.20 -0.56 8.45
CA GLU A 50 -14.14 -0.63 7.34
C GLU A 50 -14.10 0.70 6.60
N VAL A 51 -13.89 0.66 5.29
CA VAL A 51 -13.84 1.85 4.45
C VAL A 51 -15.13 1.95 3.66
N LYS A 52 -15.88 3.02 3.87
CA LYS A 52 -17.04 3.34 3.05
C LYS A 52 -16.58 3.58 1.60
N ILE A 53 -17.15 2.84 0.64
CA ILE A 53 -16.81 2.98 -0.78
C ILE A 53 -17.83 3.88 -1.49
N ALA A 54 -19.11 3.52 -1.41
CA ALA A 54 -20.19 4.17 -2.14
C ALA A 54 -21.56 3.86 -1.55
N SER A 55 -22.56 4.65 -1.87
CA SER A 55 -23.95 4.22 -1.76
C SER A 55 -24.28 3.27 -2.91
N VAL A 56 -25.20 2.36 -2.70
CA VAL A 56 -25.65 1.40 -3.74
C VAL A 56 -26.13 2.15 -5.00
N ASP A 57 -26.82 3.27 -4.84
CA ASP A 57 -27.37 4.09 -5.93
C ASP A 57 -26.26 4.81 -6.75
N GLU A 58 -25.07 5.03 -6.16
CA GLU A 58 -23.95 5.67 -6.85
C GLU A 58 -23.30 4.76 -7.91
N VAL A 59 -23.54 3.45 -7.84
CA VAL A 59 -22.90 2.47 -8.74
C VAL A 59 -24.00 1.66 -9.44
N PRO A 60 -24.54 2.14 -10.56
CA PRO A 60 -25.55 1.43 -11.34
C PRO A 60 -25.10 0.03 -11.76
N ALA A 61 -26.05 -0.87 -12.02
CA ALA A 61 -25.73 -2.23 -12.51
C ALA A 61 -24.90 -2.17 -13.80
N GLY A 62 -23.87 -2.99 -13.90
CA GLY A 62 -22.91 -3.02 -15.01
C GLY A 62 -21.85 -1.92 -14.97
N SER A 63 -21.82 -1.09 -13.94
CA SER A 63 -20.84 -0.01 -13.77
C SER A 63 -19.77 -0.34 -12.73
N ALA A 64 -18.77 0.54 -12.63
CA ALA A 64 -17.68 0.43 -11.68
C ALA A 64 -17.34 1.77 -11.03
N LYS A 65 -16.86 1.72 -9.78
CA LYS A 65 -16.32 2.86 -9.06
C LYS A 65 -14.90 2.55 -8.56
N ASN A 66 -13.97 3.43 -8.90
CA ASN A 66 -12.60 3.32 -8.40
C ASN A 66 -12.51 3.90 -6.98
N PHE A 67 -11.71 3.26 -6.14
CA PHE A 67 -11.43 3.72 -4.78
C PHE A 67 -10.02 3.33 -4.34
N VAL A 68 -9.61 3.77 -3.17
CA VAL A 68 -8.35 3.38 -2.55
C VAL A 68 -8.65 2.61 -1.28
N PHE A 69 -8.04 1.45 -1.12
CA PHE A 69 -8.17 0.61 0.05
C PHE A 69 -6.79 0.24 0.61
N ASN A 70 -6.52 0.66 1.86
CA ASN A 70 -5.21 0.50 2.51
C ASN A 70 -4.04 0.95 1.61
N GLY A 71 -4.16 2.17 1.03
CA GLY A 71 -3.14 2.75 0.17
C GLY A 71 -3.02 2.15 -1.24
N LYS A 72 -3.86 1.17 -1.60
CA LYS A 72 -3.81 0.50 -2.91
C LYS A 72 -5.02 0.83 -3.76
N ALA A 73 -4.78 0.96 -5.08
CA ALA A 73 -5.86 1.18 -6.06
C ALA A 73 -6.79 -0.04 -6.12
N ALA A 74 -8.08 0.21 -6.02
CA ALA A 74 -9.12 -0.80 -6.04
C ALA A 74 -10.31 -0.38 -6.92
N VAL A 75 -11.17 -1.31 -7.26
CA VAL A 75 -12.39 -1.10 -8.01
C VAL A 75 -13.55 -1.85 -7.35
N LEU A 76 -14.68 -1.17 -7.23
CA LEU A 76 -15.97 -1.74 -6.92
C LEU A 76 -16.74 -1.92 -8.22
N LEU A 77 -17.29 -3.09 -8.45
CA LEU A 77 -18.09 -3.46 -9.61
C LEU A 77 -19.50 -3.81 -9.15
N HIS A 78 -20.52 -3.35 -9.87
CA HIS A 78 -21.90 -3.78 -9.65
C HIS A 78 -22.32 -4.74 -10.77
N MET A 79 -22.11 -6.03 -10.53
CA MET A 79 -22.43 -7.11 -11.47
C MET A 79 -23.87 -7.60 -11.23
N PRO A 80 -24.50 -8.33 -12.17
CA PRO A 80 -25.83 -8.91 -11.96
C PRO A 80 -25.93 -9.80 -10.72
N ALA A 81 -24.83 -10.46 -10.34
CA ALA A 81 -24.72 -11.27 -9.13
C ALA A 81 -24.42 -10.45 -7.85
N GLY A 82 -24.50 -9.11 -7.92
CA GLY A 82 -24.23 -8.17 -6.83
C GLY A 82 -22.85 -7.53 -6.90
N PHE A 83 -22.48 -6.82 -5.84
CA PHE A 83 -21.21 -6.10 -5.77
C PHE A 83 -20.01 -7.03 -5.65
N ARG A 84 -18.91 -6.64 -6.29
CA ARG A 84 -17.58 -7.27 -6.20
C ARG A 84 -16.53 -6.19 -6.07
N ALA A 85 -15.47 -6.45 -5.32
CA ALA A 85 -14.36 -5.51 -5.21
C ALA A 85 -13.01 -6.21 -5.37
N PHE A 86 -12.12 -5.61 -6.16
CA PHE A 86 -10.79 -6.14 -6.48
C PHE A 86 -9.73 -5.04 -6.44
N GLY A 87 -8.49 -5.45 -6.17
CA GLY A 87 -7.34 -4.60 -6.44
C GLY A 87 -7.17 -4.38 -7.95
N ARG A 88 -6.71 -3.19 -8.31
CA ARG A 88 -6.51 -2.80 -9.73
C ARG A 88 -5.09 -3.00 -10.22
N VAL A 89 -4.17 -3.38 -9.36
CA VAL A 89 -2.78 -3.63 -9.75
C VAL A 89 -2.70 -4.95 -10.50
N CYS A 90 -2.33 -4.89 -11.77
CA CYS A 90 -2.19 -6.05 -12.64
C CYS A 90 -1.10 -6.98 -12.14
N THR A 91 -1.40 -8.26 -12.04
CA THR A 91 -0.51 -9.28 -11.47
C THR A 91 0.67 -9.66 -12.36
N HIS A 92 0.75 -9.11 -13.57
CA HIS A 92 1.90 -9.28 -14.47
C HIS A 92 3.08 -8.36 -14.05
N LEU A 93 2.98 -7.06 -14.27
CA LEU A 93 4.03 -6.08 -14.01
C LEU A 93 3.51 -4.79 -13.35
N GLY A 94 2.42 -4.86 -12.59
CA GLY A 94 1.98 -3.77 -11.75
C GLY A 94 1.19 -2.64 -12.42
N CYS A 95 0.86 -2.73 -13.71
CA CYS A 95 0.02 -1.73 -14.38
C CYS A 95 -1.37 -1.62 -13.74
N ILE A 96 -1.97 -0.44 -13.79
CA ILE A 96 -3.32 -0.22 -13.26
C ILE A 96 -4.35 -0.69 -14.28
N SER A 97 -5.16 -1.66 -13.90
CA SER A 97 -6.30 -2.17 -14.66
C SER A 97 -7.52 -1.26 -14.51
N TYR A 98 -8.46 -1.33 -15.46
CA TYR A 98 -9.71 -0.57 -15.40
C TYR A 98 -10.90 -1.43 -15.90
N TRP A 99 -12.10 -1.02 -15.52
CA TRP A 99 -13.33 -1.65 -16.01
C TRP A 99 -13.61 -1.28 -17.46
N LYS A 100 -13.78 -2.27 -18.32
CA LYS A 100 -14.13 -2.13 -19.70
C LYS A 100 -15.54 -2.70 -19.92
N SER A 101 -16.53 -1.81 -19.88
CA SER A 101 -17.95 -2.18 -19.86
C SER A 101 -18.43 -2.83 -21.16
N ASP A 102 -17.89 -2.43 -22.33
CA ASP A 102 -18.21 -2.98 -23.66
C ASP A 102 -17.82 -4.46 -23.79
N GLU A 103 -16.76 -4.88 -23.13
CA GLU A 103 -16.32 -6.29 -23.10
C GLU A 103 -16.70 -7.00 -21.79
N SER A 104 -17.24 -6.29 -20.82
CA SER A 104 -17.57 -6.80 -19.49
C SER A 104 -16.38 -7.49 -18.80
N VAL A 105 -15.18 -6.88 -18.86
CA VAL A 105 -13.95 -7.39 -18.24
C VAL A 105 -13.20 -6.31 -17.46
N ILE A 106 -12.37 -6.71 -16.50
CA ILE A 106 -11.35 -5.84 -15.95
C ILE A 106 -10.12 -5.95 -16.85
N TYR A 107 -9.73 -4.86 -17.48
CA TYR A 107 -8.73 -4.82 -18.54
C TYR A 107 -7.44 -4.13 -18.09
N CYS A 108 -6.31 -4.76 -18.38
CA CYS A 108 -4.98 -4.18 -18.20
C CYS A 108 -4.40 -3.78 -19.57
N PRO A 109 -4.17 -2.48 -19.85
CA PRO A 109 -3.78 -2.01 -21.17
C PRO A 109 -2.33 -2.34 -21.57
N CYS A 110 -1.43 -2.54 -20.59
CA CYS A 110 -0.01 -2.68 -20.86
C CYS A 110 0.32 -3.90 -21.71
N HIS A 111 -0.29 -5.06 -21.42
CA HIS A 111 -0.03 -6.31 -22.14
C HIS A 111 -1.33 -7.07 -22.41
N ILE A 112 -2.44 -6.34 -22.53
CA ILE A 112 -3.75 -6.87 -22.94
C ILE A 112 -4.27 -7.97 -21.99
N GLY A 113 -3.95 -7.85 -20.70
CA GLY A 113 -4.48 -8.77 -19.68
C GLY A 113 -5.97 -8.53 -19.45
N LYS A 114 -6.76 -9.60 -19.35
CA LYS A 114 -8.19 -9.54 -19.04
C LYS A 114 -8.51 -10.41 -17.84
N TYR A 115 -9.39 -9.89 -16.98
CA TYR A 115 -9.82 -10.58 -15.78
C TYR A 115 -11.34 -10.61 -15.69
N ASP A 116 -11.85 -11.70 -15.15
CA ASP A 116 -13.27 -11.90 -14.89
C ASP A 116 -13.78 -10.96 -13.79
N PRO A 117 -14.85 -10.20 -14.03
CA PRO A 117 -15.35 -9.22 -13.06
C PRO A 117 -16.07 -9.84 -11.86
N ASN A 118 -16.43 -11.11 -11.90
CA ASN A 118 -17.10 -11.79 -10.79
C ASN A 118 -16.12 -12.48 -9.85
N THR A 119 -15.03 -13.00 -10.38
CA THR A 119 -14.08 -13.83 -9.65
C THR A 119 -12.67 -13.22 -9.52
N GLY A 120 -12.34 -12.26 -10.40
CA GLY A 120 -10.97 -11.72 -10.53
C GLY A 120 -10.02 -12.64 -11.29
N ALA A 121 -10.49 -13.81 -11.76
CA ALA A 121 -9.66 -14.79 -12.45
C ALA A 121 -9.12 -14.25 -13.78
N VAL A 122 -7.94 -14.72 -14.19
CA VAL A 122 -7.35 -14.37 -15.48
C VAL A 122 -8.14 -15.04 -16.59
N LEU A 123 -8.65 -14.25 -17.55
CA LEU A 123 -9.33 -14.72 -18.74
C LEU A 123 -8.37 -14.84 -19.91
N SER A 124 -7.44 -13.90 -20.05
CA SER A 124 -6.45 -13.91 -21.13
C SER A 124 -5.27 -12.98 -20.81
N GLY A 125 -4.18 -13.18 -21.56
CA GLY A 125 -2.96 -12.38 -21.44
C GLY A 125 -1.92 -12.98 -20.52
N PRO A 126 -0.81 -12.25 -20.25
CA PRO A 126 0.32 -12.74 -19.48
C PRO A 126 0.17 -12.72 -17.95
N PRO A 127 -0.87 -12.17 -17.32
CA PRO A 127 -0.97 -12.19 -15.86
C PRO A 127 -0.93 -13.62 -15.31
N PRO A 128 -0.08 -13.91 -14.29
CA PRO A 128 0.10 -15.28 -13.78
C PRO A 128 -0.96 -15.69 -12.74
N SER A 129 -1.72 -14.72 -12.19
CA SER A 129 -2.64 -14.97 -11.07
C SER A 129 -3.83 -14.01 -11.09
N PRO A 130 -4.93 -14.36 -10.40
CA PRO A 130 -6.12 -13.51 -10.31
C PRO A 130 -5.83 -12.18 -9.63
N LEU A 131 -6.70 -11.20 -9.84
CA LEU A 131 -6.69 -9.95 -9.06
C LEU A 131 -7.05 -10.25 -7.59
N PRO A 132 -6.38 -9.58 -6.63
CA PRO A 132 -6.70 -9.75 -5.22
C PRO A 132 -8.11 -9.23 -4.93
N ALA A 133 -8.93 -10.08 -4.33
CA ALA A 133 -10.29 -9.73 -3.96
C ALA A 133 -10.34 -9.01 -2.60
N ILE A 134 -11.35 -8.14 -2.44
CA ILE A 134 -11.65 -7.44 -1.21
C ILE A 134 -12.99 -7.94 -0.69
N ASP A 135 -13.04 -8.34 0.57
CA ASP A 135 -14.30 -8.62 1.24
C ASP A 135 -15.07 -7.32 1.43
N ILE A 136 -16.33 -7.34 1.04
CA ILE A 136 -17.23 -6.20 1.15
C ILE A 136 -18.49 -6.56 1.94
N ALA A 137 -19.10 -5.55 2.54
CA ALA A 137 -20.43 -5.66 3.14
C ALA A 137 -21.32 -4.54 2.62
N VAL A 138 -22.59 -4.86 2.38
CA VAL A 138 -23.63 -3.87 2.08
C VAL A 138 -24.50 -3.73 3.31
N ARG A 139 -24.56 -2.53 3.88
CA ARG A 139 -25.34 -2.21 5.07
C ARG A 139 -26.05 -0.89 4.86
N GLU A 140 -27.35 -0.82 5.10
CA GLU A 140 -28.16 0.41 5.00
C GLU A 140 -27.98 1.15 3.66
N GLY A 141 -27.89 0.40 2.54
CA GLY A 141 -27.69 0.98 1.22
C GLY A 141 -26.29 1.51 0.94
N VAL A 142 -25.30 1.18 1.77
CA VAL A 142 -23.90 1.60 1.62
C VAL A 142 -22.99 0.38 1.51
N VAL A 143 -22.04 0.44 0.59
CA VAL A 143 -21.02 -0.60 0.38
C VAL A 143 -19.76 -0.23 1.14
N TYR A 144 -19.26 -1.16 1.96
CA TYR A 144 -18.03 -1.04 2.75
C TYR A 144 -17.00 -2.07 2.31
N ALA A 145 -15.73 -1.66 2.21
CA ALA A 145 -14.59 -2.57 2.12
C ALA A 145 -14.16 -2.98 3.53
N LEU A 146 -13.95 -4.28 3.75
CA LEU A 146 -13.62 -4.83 5.07
C LEU A 146 -12.14 -5.20 5.17
N LYS A 147 -11.67 -6.09 4.29
CA LYS A 147 -10.30 -6.61 4.28
C LYS A 147 -9.94 -7.20 2.93
N TRP A 148 -8.64 -7.33 2.66
CA TRP A 148 -8.17 -8.15 1.55
C TRP A 148 -8.42 -9.62 1.85
N LYS A 149 -8.91 -10.38 0.88
CA LYS A 149 -9.12 -11.84 1.03
C LYS A 149 -7.81 -12.60 1.18
N ASP A 150 -6.79 -12.16 0.45
CA ASP A 150 -5.44 -12.70 0.53
C ASP A 150 -4.45 -11.56 0.84
N PRO A 151 -4.18 -11.28 2.12
CA PRO A 151 -3.27 -10.23 2.54
C PRO A 151 -1.81 -10.53 2.16
N ASP A 152 -1.40 -11.78 2.10
CA ASP A 152 -0.02 -12.15 1.77
C ASP A 152 0.26 -11.96 0.29
N TYR A 153 -0.70 -12.29 -0.57
CA TYR A 153 -0.63 -11.96 -1.99
C TYR A 153 -0.56 -10.45 -2.23
N VAL A 154 -1.36 -9.68 -1.51
CA VAL A 154 -1.35 -8.21 -1.61
C VAL A 154 -0.01 -7.62 -1.16
N ARG A 155 0.66 -8.21 -0.18
CA ARG A 155 2.02 -7.83 0.23
C ARG A 155 3.05 -8.13 -0.86
N SER A 156 2.95 -9.26 -1.54
CA SER A 156 3.89 -9.64 -2.60
C SER A 156 3.88 -8.68 -3.78
N ILE A 157 2.74 -8.13 -4.16
CA ILE A 157 2.62 -7.15 -5.26
C ILE A 157 3.02 -5.72 -4.86
N SER A 158 3.21 -5.43 -3.56
CA SER A 158 3.66 -4.10 -3.10
C SER A 158 5.07 -3.75 -3.56
N PHE A 159 5.92 -4.73 -3.82
CA PHE A 159 7.27 -4.51 -4.34
C PHE A 159 7.28 -3.83 -5.71
N TYR A 160 6.23 -3.99 -6.51
CA TYR A 160 6.13 -3.39 -7.84
C TYR A 160 5.49 -2.00 -7.86
N ALA A 161 4.76 -1.61 -6.83
CA ALA A 161 4.04 -0.34 -6.76
C ALA A 161 4.89 0.83 -6.21
N GLY A 162 6.06 0.56 -5.64
CA GLY A 162 6.95 1.56 -5.05
C GLY A 162 8.01 2.13 -6.02
N ALA A 163 7.95 1.79 -7.30
CA ALA A 163 8.94 2.21 -8.31
C ALA A 163 8.36 3.15 -9.38
N ALA A 164 7.27 3.86 -9.09
CA ALA A 164 6.68 4.86 -9.98
C ALA A 164 6.59 6.22 -9.28
#